data_09a2b2e39f955614c9aa7b656b9b5f6d
#
_entry.id   09a2b2e39f955614c9aa7b656b9b5f6d
#
_cell.length_a   1.000
_cell.length_b   1.000
_cell.length_c   1.000
_cell.angle_alpha   90.00
_cell.angle_beta   90.00
_cell.angle_gamma   90.00
#
_symmetry.space_group_name_H-M   'P 1'
#
loop_
_entity.id
_entity.type
_entity.pdbx_description
1 polymer ?
#
loop_
_entity_poly.entity_id
_entity_poly.type
_entity_poly.pdbx_seq_one_letter_code
_entity_poly.pdbx_strand_id
1 'polypeptide(L)'
;MSKALMIVDVQVSLFLGPWPVPGAPELLQRIGDRLLKARLEGEPVIHVQNDGPDDEMDAPGEPWWELVLHAKDNELVVRKTTQNVFESNPDLAAELRARGITELELVGVQSDMCLGASAKAAHELGFKISVERNMHATYDGGYPGSEDPTPASEISDRIQRELEAL
;
A
#
# COMPACT_ATOMS: atom_id res chain seq x y z
N MET A 1 -17.11 15.73 0.71
CA MET A 1 -16.08 14.97 1.47
C MET A 1 -16.23 13.52 1.11
N SER A 2 -15.16 12.90 0.66
CA SER A 2 -15.18 11.50 0.23
C SER A 2 -14.04 10.70 0.82
N LYS A 3 -14.25 9.38 0.88
CA LYS A 3 -13.24 8.38 1.18
C LYS A 3 -12.62 7.89 -0.13
N ALA A 4 -11.33 7.60 -0.12
CA ALA A 4 -10.64 6.94 -1.22
C ALA A 4 -9.97 5.65 -0.74
N LEU A 5 -9.90 4.66 -1.62
CA LEU A 5 -9.10 3.45 -1.43
C LEU A 5 -7.68 3.69 -1.95
N MET A 6 -6.68 3.57 -1.07
CA MET A 6 -5.27 3.66 -1.43
C MET A 6 -4.63 2.27 -1.34
N ILE A 7 -4.20 1.75 -2.48
CA ILE A 7 -3.60 0.42 -2.62
C ILE A 7 -2.09 0.59 -2.71
N VAL A 8 -1.36 0.13 -1.70
CA VAL A 8 0.07 0.39 -1.53
C VAL A 8 0.90 -0.81 -1.97
N ASP A 9 1.72 -0.60 -3.00
CA ASP A 9 2.77 -1.52 -3.48
C ASP A 9 2.27 -2.94 -3.81
N VAL A 10 1.07 -3.08 -4.34
CA VAL A 10 0.55 -4.38 -4.81
C VAL A 10 1.14 -4.67 -6.20
N GLN A 11 2.43 -5.00 -6.19
CA GLN A 11 3.27 -5.21 -7.36
C GLN A 11 3.70 -6.66 -7.50
N VAL A 12 4.06 -7.06 -8.71
CA VAL A 12 4.43 -8.44 -9.04
C VAL A 12 5.56 -8.94 -8.16
N SER A 13 6.58 -8.13 -7.86
CA SER A 13 7.71 -8.51 -7.00
C SER A 13 7.30 -9.01 -5.61
N LEU A 14 6.24 -8.43 -5.04
CA LEU A 14 5.81 -8.70 -3.66
C LEU A 14 4.69 -9.74 -3.56
N PHE A 15 4.02 -10.07 -4.65
CA PHE A 15 2.87 -10.98 -4.67
C PHE A 15 3.06 -12.23 -5.53
N LEU A 16 3.75 -12.13 -6.66
CA LEU A 16 3.90 -13.18 -7.66
C LEU A 16 5.35 -13.56 -7.95
N GLY A 17 6.30 -12.82 -7.37
CA GLY A 17 7.73 -13.04 -7.55
C GLY A 17 8.26 -14.24 -6.77
N PRO A 18 9.60 -14.45 -6.78
CA PRO A 18 10.21 -15.57 -6.07
C PRO A 18 10.16 -15.45 -4.54
N TRP A 19 9.92 -14.26 -4.01
CA TRP A 19 9.81 -14.00 -2.57
C TRP A 19 8.53 -13.22 -2.25
N PRO A 20 7.33 -13.82 -2.45
CA PRO A 20 6.08 -13.15 -2.14
C PRO A 20 5.92 -12.97 -0.63
N VAL A 21 5.18 -11.96 -0.23
CA VAL A 21 4.81 -11.82 1.20
C VAL A 21 4.03 -13.06 1.67
N PRO A 22 4.23 -13.53 2.92
CA PRO A 22 3.43 -14.61 3.48
C PRO A 22 1.94 -14.31 3.36
N GLY A 23 1.15 -15.28 2.85
CA GLY A 23 -0.28 -15.10 2.63
C GLY A 23 -0.64 -14.24 1.42
N ALA A 24 0.29 -14.02 0.49
CA ALA A 24 0.07 -13.18 -0.70
C ALA A 24 -1.18 -13.54 -1.51
N PRO A 25 -1.48 -14.83 -1.83
CA PRO A 25 -2.68 -15.17 -2.61
C PRO A 25 -3.98 -14.72 -1.93
N GLU A 26 -4.11 -14.96 -0.63
CA GLU A 26 -5.30 -14.63 0.17
C GLU A 26 -5.44 -13.11 0.33
N LEU A 27 -4.33 -12.40 0.56
CA LEU A 27 -4.33 -10.95 0.64
C LEU A 27 -4.70 -10.32 -0.70
N LEU A 28 -4.14 -10.81 -1.79
CA LEU A 28 -4.45 -10.33 -3.14
C LEU A 28 -5.94 -10.51 -3.47
N GLN A 29 -6.53 -11.64 -3.07
CA GLN A 29 -7.97 -11.88 -3.24
C GLN A 29 -8.80 -10.85 -2.48
N ARG A 30 -8.47 -10.61 -1.20
CA ARG A 30 -9.20 -9.62 -0.37
C ARG A 30 -9.07 -8.20 -0.93
N ILE A 31 -7.87 -7.80 -1.34
CA ILE A 31 -7.65 -6.48 -1.93
C ILE A 31 -8.39 -6.36 -3.27
N GLY A 32 -8.37 -7.41 -4.09
CA GLY A 32 -9.09 -7.45 -5.36
C GLY A 32 -10.60 -7.29 -5.18
N ASP A 33 -11.18 -7.98 -4.20
CA ASP A 33 -12.61 -7.86 -3.85
C ASP A 33 -12.95 -6.45 -3.36
N ARG A 34 -12.08 -5.86 -2.53
CA ARG A 34 -12.25 -4.48 -2.04
C ARG A 34 -12.15 -3.45 -3.17
N LEU A 35 -11.21 -3.64 -4.10
CA LEU A 35 -11.06 -2.79 -5.28
C LEU A 35 -12.31 -2.88 -6.18
N LEU A 36 -12.83 -4.09 -6.40
CA LEU A 36 -14.06 -4.27 -7.16
C LEU A 36 -15.23 -3.52 -6.53
N LYS A 37 -15.37 -3.61 -5.20
CA LYS A 37 -16.40 -2.87 -4.46
C LYS A 37 -16.24 -1.36 -4.63
N ALA A 38 -15.03 -0.82 -4.48
CA ALA A 38 -14.75 0.60 -4.69
C ALA A 38 -15.17 1.07 -6.08
N ARG A 39 -14.84 0.28 -7.11
CA ARG A 39 -15.23 0.56 -8.50
C ARG A 39 -16.72 0.56 -8.73
N LEU A 40 -17.43 -0.39 -8.13
CA LEU A 40 -18.89 -0.48 -8.24
C LEU A 40 -19.60 0.69 -7.54
N GLU A 41 -19.06 1.17 -6.44
CA GLU A 41 -19.60 2.28 -5.65
C GLU A 41 -19.13 3.66 -6.16
N GLY A 42 -18.26 3.71 -7.16
CA GLY A 42 -17.68 4.96 -7.68
C GLY A 42 -16.73 5.65 -6.69
N GLU A 43 -16.17 4.90 -5.77
CA GLU A 43 -15.19 5.39 -4.80
C GLU A 43 -13.86 5.70 -5.52
N PRO A 44 -13.20 6.85 -5.22
CA PRO A 44 -11.88 7.12 -5.77
C PRO A 44 -10.85 6.06 -5.39
N VAL A 45 -10.03 5.65 -6.36
CA VAL A 45 -8.96 4.66 -6.16
C VAL A 45 -7.62 5.27 -6.49
N ILE A 46 -6.64 5.02 -5.62
CA ILE A 46 -5.26 5.45 -5.75
C ILE A 46 -4.37 4.21 -5.69
N HIS A 47 -3.62 3.95 -6.75
CA HIS A 47 -2.59 2.92 -6.77
C HIS A 47 -1.24 3.57 -6.46
N VAL A 48 -0.57 3.13 -5.41
CA VAL A 48 0.80 3.54 -5.11
C VAL A 48 1.74 2.48 -5.65
N GLN A 49 2.70 2.90 -6.46
CA GLN A 49 3.67 2.05 -7.13
C GLN A 49 5.09 2.47 -6.73
N ASN A 50 5.83 1.54 -6.15
CA ASN A 50 7.21 1.78 -5.75
C ASN A 50 8.16 1.59 -6.93
N ASP A 51 8.99 2.58 -7.18
CA ASP A 51 10.09 2.52 -8.14
C ASP A 51 11.34 2.02 -7.42
N GLY A 52 11.74 0.80 -7.70
CA GLY A 52 13.02 0.27 -7.24
C GLY A 52 14.21 0.95 -7.93
N PRO A 53 15.44 0.77 -7.41
CA PRO A 53 16.65 1.24 -8.06
C PRO A 53 16.83 0.63 -9.46
N ASP A 54 17.55 1.32 -10.34
CA ASP A 54 17.72 0.93 -11.76
C ASP A 54 18.34 -0.48 -11.98
N ASP A 55 19.05 -1.00 -10.98
CA ASP A 55 19.72 -2.30 -11.02
C ASP A 55 18.94 -3.42 -10.28
N GLU A 56 17.74 -3.09 -9.77
CA GLU A 56 16.89 -4.02 -9.03
C GLU A 56 15.77 -4.58 -9.90
N MET A 57 15.21 -5.72 -9.47
CA MET A 57 14.14 -6.43 -10.19
C MET A 57 12.85 -5.61 -10.32
N ASP A 58 12.62 -4.69 -9.42
CA ASP A 58 11.45 -3.81 -9.36
C ASP A 58 11.75 -2.39 -9.88
N ALA A 59 12.80 -2.24 -10.69
CA ALA A 59 13.07 -1.01 -11.42
C ALA A 59 11.94 -0.69 -12.41
N PRO A 60 11.61 0.59 -12.63
CA PRO A 60 10.57 0.99 -13.56
C PRO A 60 10.73 0.37 -14.95
N GLY A 61 9.67 -0.26 -15.44
CA GLY A 61 9.64 -0.95 -16.73
C GLY A 61 10.01 -2.45 -16.67
N GLU A 62 10.51 -2.92 -15.56
CA GLU A 62 10.77 -4.35 -15.36
C GLU A 62 9.47 -5.11 -15.04
N PRO A 63 9.36 -6.40 -15.39
CA PRO A 63 8.14 -7.19 -15.15
C PRO A 63 7.72 -7.25 -13.67
N TRP A 64 8.69 -7.25 -12.76
CA TRP A 64 8.45 -7.29 -11.31
C TRP A 64 7.93 -5.98 -10.72
N TRP A 65 8.14 -4.86 -11.41
CA TRP A 65 7.65 -3.54 -11.04
C TRP A 65 6.15 -3.35 -11.29
N GLU A 66 5.58 -4.09 -12.24
CA GLU A 66 4.19 -3.94 -12.65
C GLU A 66 3.18 -4.11 -11.50
N LEU A 67 2.10 -3.33 -11.54
CA LEU A 67 0.96 -3.52 -10.64
C LEU A 67 0.24 -4.83 -10.96
N VAL A 68 -0.03 -5.66 -9.95
CA VAL A 68 -0.82 -6.88 -10.12
C VAL A 68 -2.28 -6.56 -10.42
N LEU A 69 -2.83 -5.56 -9.73
CA LEU A 69 -4.18 -5.05 -9.95
C LEU A 69 -4.08 -3.79 -10.81
N HIS A 70 -4.34 -3.92 -12.10
CA HIS A 70 -4.17 -2.82 -13.05
C HIS A 70 -5.13 -1.66 -12.76
N ALA A 71 -4.58 -0.44 -12.81
CA ALA A 71 -5.36 0.79 -12.69
C ALA A 71 -6.23 1.02 -13.93
N LYS A 72 -7.41 1.59 -13.73
CA LYS A 72 -8.24 2.12 -14.80
C LYS A 72 -7.86 3.57 -15.12
N ASP A 73 -8.26 4.08 -16.29
CA ASP A 73 -7.91 5.42 -16.76
C ASP A 73 -8.38 6.55 -15.83
N ASN A 74 -9.44 6.30 -15.06
CA ASN A 74 -9.99 7.25 -14.09
C ASN A 74 -9.42 7.08 -12.67
N GLU A 75 -8.47 6.18 -12.47
CA GLU A 75 -7.82 5.93 -11.19
C GLU A 75 -6.43 6.60 -11.17
N LEU A 76 -6.02 7.06 -9.99
CA LEU A 76 -4.68 7.62 -9.83
C LEU A 76 -3.62 6.52 -9.73
N VAL A 77 -2.50 6.72 -10.38
CA VAL A 77 -1.26 5.98 -10.13
C VAL A 77 -0.22 6.96 -9.62
N VAL A 78 0.23 6.75 -8.39
CA VAL A 78 1.21 7.60 -7.72
C VAL A 78 2.49 6.80 -7.50
N ARG A 79 3.57 7.23 -8.15
CA ARG A 79 4.87 6.57 -8.03
C ARG A 79 5.66 7.14 -6.86
N LYS A 80 6.48 6.32 -6.23
CA LYS A 80 7.33 6.74 -5.11
C LYS A 80 8.67 6.02 -5.13
N THR A 81 9.66 6.63 -4.49
CA THR A 81 11.01 6.09 -4.28
C THR A 81 11.37 5.97 -2.80
N THR A 82 10.52 6.46 -1.90
CA THR A 82 10.65 6.35 -0.44
C THR A 82 9.51 5.54 0.14
N GLN A 83 9.61 5.11 1.40
CA GLN A 83 8.53 4.35 2.05
C GLN A 83 7.24 5.17 2.16
N ASN A 84 7.36 6.45 2.49
CA ASN A 84 6.22 7.34 2.64
C ASN A 84 5.85 7.96 1.29
N VAL A 85 4.65 7.66 0.79
CA VAL A 85 4.17 8.19 -0.49
C VAL A 85 4.10 9.71 -0.53
N PHE A 86 3.82 10.37 0.58
CA PHE A 86 3.73 11.83 0.67
C PHE A 86 5.12 12.50 0.69
N GLU A 87 6.14 11.81 1.16
CA GLU A 87 7.53 12.29 1.06
C GLU A 87 8.00 12.33 -0.39
N SER A 88 7.73 11.28 -1.16
CA SER A 88 8.04 11.24 -2.59
C SER A 88 7.18 12.19 -3.43
N ASN A 89 6.01 12.58 -2.93
CA ASN A 89 5.01 13.39 -3.62
C ASN A 89 4.49 14.50 -2.71
N PRO A 90 5.25 15.59 -2.49
CA PRO A 90 4.89 16.64 -1.53
C PRO A 90 3.55 17.33 -1.81
N ASP A 91 3.11 17.36 -3.07
CA ASP A 91 1.86 18.01 -3.49
C ASP A 91 0.64 17.06 -3.40
N LEU A 92 0.85 15.76 -3.18
CA LEU A 92 -0.21 14.75 -3.21
C LEU A 92 -1.35 15.07 -2.23
N ALA A 93 -1.02 15.49 -1.01
CA ALA A 93 -2.05 15.79 0.00
C ALA A 93 -2.97 16.95 -0.45
N ALA A 94 -2.39 17.98 -1.06
CA ALA A 94 -3.17 19.09 -1.62
C ALA A 94 -4.03 18.65 -2.81
N GLU A 95 -3.48 17.81 -3.68
CA GLU A 95 -4.20 17.24 -4.82
C GLU A 95 -5.40 16.41 -4.38
N LEU A 96 -5.23 15.52 -3.39
CA LEU A 96 -6.30 14.70 -2.86
C LEU A 96 -7.42 15.55 -2.25
N ARG A 97 -7.07 16.59 -1.49
CA ARG A 97 -8.04 17.54 -0.92
C ARG A 97 -8.78 18.32 -2.01
N ALA A 98 -8.09 18.76 -3.05
CA ALA A 98 -8.71 19.43 -4.19
C ALA A 98 -9.75 18.55 -4.90
N ARG A 99 -9.61 17.23 -4.81
CA ARG A 99 -10.59 16.23 -5.29
C ARG A 99 -11.68 15.92 -4.27
N GLY A 100 -11.71 16.60 -3.12
CA GLY A 100 -12.67 16.39 -2.05
C GLY A 100 -12.41 15.18 -1.17
N ILE A 101 -11.23 14.56 -1.27
CA ILE A 101 -10.85 13.38 -0.48
C ILE A 101 -10.36 13.86 0.89
N THR A 102 -10.97 13.34 1.94
CA THR A 102 -10.65 13.66 3.35
C THR A 102 -10.42 12.41 4.21
N GLU A 103 -10.74 11.25 3.68
CA GLU A 103 -10.52 9.96 4.33
C GLU A 103 -9.79 9.01 3.38
N LEU A 104 -8.81 8.27 3.91
CA LEU A 104 -8.05 7.26 3.17
C LEU A 104 -8.17 5.91 3.87
N GLU A 105 -8.65 4.92 3.14
CA GLU A 105 -8.53 3.52 3.51
C GLU A 105 -7.30 2.95 2.83
N LEU A 106 -6.31 2.50 3.60
CA LEU A 106 -5.07 1.97 3.07
C LEU A 106 -5.05 0.45 3.16
N VAL A 107 -4.66 -0.18 2.07
CA VAL A 107 -4.47 -1.64 1.95
C VAL A 107 -3.15 -1.91 1.23
N GLY A 108 -2.55 -3.07 1.42
CA GLY A 108 -1.34 -3.47 0.69
C GLY A 108 -0.16 -3.83 1.57
N VAL A 109 1.03 -3.50 1.14
CA VAL A 109 2.30 -3.93 1.75
C VAL A 109 3.37 -2.83 1.76
N GLN A 110 4.41 -2.96 2.58
CA GLN A 110 4.49 -3.84 3.76
C GLN A 110 3.92 -3.12 4.97
N SER A 111 3.35 -3.87 5.89
CA SER A 111 2.76 -3.34 7.13
C SER A 111 3.68 -2.36 7.87
N ASP A 112 4.92 -2.77 8.09
CA ASP A 112 5.96 -2.05 8.85
C ASP A 112 6.83 -1.11 7.99
N MET A 113 6.54 -0.99 6.72
CA MET A 113 7.28 -0.13 5.77
C MET A 113 6.34 0.82 5.03
N CYS A 114 6.16 0.64 3.73
CA CYS A 114 5.46 1.60 2.87
C CYS A 114 4.01 1.86 3.30
N LEU A 115 3.27 0.83 3.67
CA LEU A 115 1.89 1.00 4.15
C LEU A 115 1.85 1.77 5.47
N GLY A 116 2.58 1.31 6.48
CA GLY A 116 2.58 1.95 7.80
C GLY A 116 3.11 3.38 7.77
N ALA A 117 4.19 3.63 7.03
CA ALA A 117 4.76 4.97 6.87
C ALA A 117 3.78 5.93 6.18
N SER A 118 3.14 5.48 5.11
CA SER A 118 2.16 6.30 4.38
C SER A 118 0.89 6.56 5.19
N ALA A 119 0.41 5.57 5.97
CA ALA A 119 -0.75 5.73 6.85
C ALA A 119 -0.49 6.75 7.97
N LYS A 120 0.65 6.66 8.64
CA LYS A 120 1.05 7.63 9.68
C LYS A 120 1.17 9.04 9.11
N ALA A 121 1.83 9.18 7.96
CA ALA A 121 1.96 10.48 7.28
C ALA A 121 0.60 11.05 6.85
N ALA A 122 -0.30 10.22 6.32
CA ALA A 122 -1.66 10.66 5.99
C ALA A 122 -2.40 11.22 7.22
N HIS A 123 -2.29 10.52 8.37
CA HIS A 123 -2.87 11.00 9.62
C HIS A 123 -2.26 12.36 10.06
N GLU A 124 -0.93 12.48 10.07
CA GLU A 124 -0.22 13.72 10.41
C GLU A 124 -0.60 14.89 9.48
N LEU A 125 -0.89 14.58 8.21
CA LEU A 125 -1.38 15.55 7.24
C LEU A 125 -2.88 15.86 7.40
N GLY A 126 -3.57 15.25 8.36
CA GLY A 126 -4.96 15.55 8.72
C GLY A 126 -6.02 14.77 7.94
N PHE A 127 -5.65 13.69 7.24
CA PHE A 127 -6.63 12.74 6.70
C PHE A 127 -7.16 11.84 7.81
N LYS A 128 -8.45 11.54 7.75
CA LYS A 128 -8.97 10.40 8.50
C LYS A 128 -8.46 9.12 7.83
N ILE A 129 -7.86 8.24 8.60
CA ILE A 129 -7.33 6.98 8.07
C ILE A 129 -8.12 5.78 8.58
N SER A 130 -8.18 4.74 7.76
CA SER A 130 -8.60 3.40 8.16
C SER A 130 -7.67 2.36 7.53
N VAL A 131 -7.24 1.41 8.35
CA VAL A 131 -6.45 0.25 7.93
C VAL A 131 -7.07 -0.96 8.60
N GLU A 132 -7.68 -1.82 7.81
CA GLU A 132 -8.35 -3.00 8.35
C GLU A 132 -7.37 -4.16 8.55
N ARG A 133 -7.61 -4.94 9.62
CA ARG A 133 -6.92 -6.22 9.83
C ARG A 133 -7.10 -7.12 8.63
N ASN A 134 -6.09 -7.89 8.30
CA ASN A 134 -6.03 -8.79 7.15
C ASN A 134 -5.99 -8.10 5.77
N MET A 135 -5.88 -6.77 5.72
CA MET A 135 -5.74 -6.02 4.46
C MET A 135 -4.33 -5.52 4.22
N HIS A 136 -3.37 -5.96 5.02
CA HIS A 136 -1.95 -5.69 4.85
C HIS A 136 -1.11 -6.88 5.33
N ALA A 137 0.14 -6.95 4.89
CA ALA A 137 1.08 -8.00 5.26
C ALA A 137 2.53 -7.51 5.23
N THR A 138 3.42 -8.30 5.80
CA THR A 138 4.86 -8.13 5.73
C THR A 138 5.55 -9.49 5.71
N TYR A 139 6.88 -9.52 5.81
CA TYR A 139 7.69 -10.73 5.89
C TYR A 139 8.04 -11.09 7.33
N ASP A 140 8.37 -12.35 7.59
CA ASP A 140 9.03 -12.74 8.82
C ASP A 140 10.31 -11.92 8.99
N GLY A 141 10.50 -11.32 10.17
CA GLY A 141 11.62 -10.42 10.43
C GLY A 141 11.61 -9.12 9.61
N GLY A 142 10.54 -8.82 8.87
CA GLY A 142 10.34 -7.56 8.12
C GLY A 142 10.88 -7.52 6.70
N TYR A 143 11.67 -8.48 6.25
CA TYR A 143 12.17 -8.58 4.87
C TYR A 143 12.63 -10.00 4.52
N PRO A 144 12.63 -10.38 3.23
CA PRO A 144 13.09 -11.71 2.81
C PRO A 144 14.52 -12.00 3.23
N GLY A 145 14.76 -13.14 3.87
CA GLY A 145 16.09 -13.55 4.33
C GLY A 145 16.54 -12.88 5.63
N SER A 146 15.66 -12.20 6.34
CA SER A 146 15.96 -11.66 7.68
C SER A 146 16.33 -12.78 8.67
N GLU A 147 17.34 -12.53 9.50
CA GLU A 147 17.72 -13.41 10.61
C GLU A 147 16.85 -13.19 11.86
N ASP A 148 16.04 -12.14 11.89
CA ASP A 148 15.07 -11.88 12.95
C ASP A 148 13.94 -12.92 12.87
N PRO A 149 13.71 -13.72 13.93
CA PRO A 149 12.72 -14.79 13.92
C PRO A 149 11.28 -14.31 14.13
N THR A 150 11.05 -13.00 14.26
CA THR A 150 9.71 -12.45 14.54
C THR A 150 8.75 -12.79 13.40
N PRO A 151 7.63 -13.49 13.66
CA PRO A 151 6.66 -13.83 12.62
C PRO A 151 6.06 -12.58 11.97
N ALA A 152 5.78 -12.66 10.67
CA ALA A 152 5.13 -11.60 9.90
C ALA A 152 3.80 -11.17 10.53
N SER A 153 3.01 -12.13 11.04
CA SER A 153 1.74 -11.84 11.72
C SER A 153 1.91 -10.98 12.98
N GLU A 154 2.96 -11.22 13.76
CA GLU A 154 3.25 -10.44 14.98
C GLU A 154 3.65 -9.00 14.62
N ILE A 155 4.46 -8.83 13.58
CA ILE A 155 4.84 -7.51 13.07
C ILE A 155 3.60 -6.76 12.58
N SER A 156 2.78 -7.41 11.74
CA SER A 156 1.53 -6.82 11.23
C SER A 156 0.56 -6.44 12.36
N ASP A 157 0.40 -7.29 13.37
CA ASP A 157 -0.46 -7.01 14.53
C ASP A 157 0.06 -5.83 15.37
N ARG A 158 1.37 -5.71 15.51
CA ARG A 158 1.97 -4.56 16.19
C ARG A 158 1.67 -3.26 15.44
N ILE A 159 1.90 -3.24 14.14
CA ILE A 159 1.61 -2.08 13.30
C ILE A 159 0.12 -1.74 13.32
N GLN A 160 -0.75 -2.76 13.22
CA GLN A 160 -2.20 -2.56 13.32
C GLN A 160 -2.59 -1.82 14.60
N ARG A 161 -2.06 -2.25 15.75
CA ARG A 161 -2.31 -1.57 17.05
C ARG A 161 -1.79 -0.13 17.07
N GLU A 162 -0.61 0.12 16.48
CA GLU A 162 -0.07 1.48 16.37
C GLU A 162 -0.98 2.39 15.54
N LEU A 163 -1.49 1.89 14.41
CA LEU A 163 -2.38 2.65 13.53
C LEU A 163 -3.77 2.87 14.14
N GLU A 164 -4.29 1.89 14.89
CA GLU A 164 -5.55 2.01 15.63
C GLU A 164 -5.48 3.01 16.79
N ALA A 165 -4.27 3.33 17.26
CA ALA A 165 -4.03 4.28 18.35
C ALA A 165 -3.87 5.75 17.89
N LEU A 166 -3.85 6.00 16.57
CA LEU A 166 -3.78 7.34 16.00
C LEU A 166 -5.15 8.03 16.05
#